data_cf46d73b2d4726084c8d1f976fd913fa
#
_entry.id   cf46d73b2d4726084c8d1f976fd913fa
#
_cell.length_a   1.000
_cell.length_b   1.000
_cell.length_c   1.000
_cell.angle_alpha   90.00
_cell.angle_beta   90.00
_cell.angle_gamma   90.00
#
_symmetry.space_group_name_H-M   'P 1'
#
loop_
_entity.id
_entity.type
_entity.pdbx_description
1 polymer ?
#
loop_
_entity_poly.entity_id
_entity_poly.type
_entity_poly.pdbx_seq_one_letter_code
_entity_poly.pdbx_strand_id
1 'polypeptide(L)'
;MVQFKPYFLHQKELDSAYIGTTTVQKCVRTNDIDNIGDARHLSFFEMLGNFSFGCYFKHEMCAWAFEFSTEVLGLPKDKLYFTVFEDGDETIEIWKSLGVAEDHISRLGEDDNFWRAGPTGPCGPCSEIYFDQGPEVGCGSPDCKPGCDCDRFLEYWNCVFTQYDGQEDGTLAPLKTKNIDTGMGLERMAAIMQGVTNNYDTDVLRSLVGVGERLAGVEYGKDEAADLCLRIMADHSRSVTFMIADGILPSNEGRGYVLRRLLRRAVMKGHMLGLDKP
;
A
#
# COMPACT_ATOMS: atom_id res chain seq x y z
N MET A 1 -1.68 11.53 3.52
CA MET A 1 -2.37 11.74 4.81
C MET A 1 -1.68 12.76 5.73
N VAL A 2 -0.39 12.62 6.10
CA VAL A 2 0.24 13.44 7.17
C VAL A 2 0.07 14.95 6.95
N GLN A 3 0.30 15.45 5.74
CA GLN A 3 0.13 16.86 5.38
C GLN A 3 -1.33 17.32 5.43
N PHE A 4 -2.30 16.41 5.32
CA PHE A 4 -3.73 16.71 5.28
C PHE A 4 -4.43 16.58 6.63
N LYS A 5 -3.79 15.93 7.63
CA LYS A 5 -4.33 15.76 8.98
C LYS A 5 -4.88 17.06 9.59
N PRO A 6 -4.17 18.22 9.52
CA PRO A 6 -4.70 19.47 10.07
C PRO A 6 -5.98 19.98 9.40
N TYR A 7 -6.17 19.66 8.12
CA TYR A 7 -7.37 20.05 7.36
C TYR A 7 -8.56 19.16 7.71
N PHE A 8 -8.36 17.85 7.82
CA PHE A 8 -9.41 16.91 8.26
C PHE A 8 -9.91 17.22 9.67
N LEU A 9 -9.02 17.68 10.55
CA LEU A 9 -9.33 18.10 11.92
C LEU A 9 -9.81 19.56 12.04
N HIS A 10 -9.95 20.28 10.93
CA HIS A 10 -10.29 21.71 10.93
C HIS A 10 -9.35 22.59 11.78
N GLN A 11 -8.08 22.17 11.92
CA GLN A 11 -7.02 22.95 12.58
C GLN A 11 -6.40 23.97 11.63
N LYS A 12 -6.58 23.76 10.32
CA LYS A 12 -6.24 24.70 9.24
C LYS A 12 -7.44 24.85 8.30
N GLU A 13 -7.65 26.06 7.84
CA GLU A 13 -8.63 26.33 6.79
C GLU A 13 -8.05 25.98 5.42
N LEU A 14 -8.89 25.42 4.56
CA LEU A 14 -8.57 25.22 3.14
C LEU A 14 -8.72 26.57 2.43
N ASP A 15 -7.84 26.85 1.50
CA ASP A 15 -8.15 27.84 0.48
C ASP A 15 -9.40 27.35 -0.26
N SER A 16 -10.43 28.23 -0.37
CA SER A 16 -11.74 27.89 -0.93
C SER A 16 -11.71 27.32 -2.36
N ALA A 17 -10.57 27.45 -3.05
CA ALA A 17 -10.33 26.84 -4.36
C ALA A 17 -10.01 25.32 -4.31
N TYR A 18 -9.66 24.77 -3.13
CA TYR A 18 -9.19 23.38 -2.98
C TYR A 18 -10.10 22.58 -2.06
N ILE A 19 -11.10 21.92 -2.62
CA ILE A 19 -12.02 21.04 -1.92
C ILE A 19 -11.64 19.55 -2.04
N GLY A 20 -10.71 19.24 -2.94
CA GLY A 20 -10.12 17.93 -3.15
C GLY A 20 -8.75 18.06 -3.81
N THR A 21 -7.93 17.00 -3.71
CA THR A 21 -6.60 16.95 -4.31
C THR A 21 -6.20 15.54 -4.68
N THR A 22 -5.28 15.42 -5.63
CA THR A 22 -4.58 14.18 -5.93
C THR A 22 -3.09 14.33 -5.66
N THR A 23 -2.43 13.26 -5.27
CA THR A 23 -1.00 13.27 -4.94
C THR A 23 -0.30 12.02 -5.42
N VAL A 24 1.00 12.17 -5.68
CA VAL A 24 1.97 11.08 -5.71
C VAL A 24 2.91 11.29 -4.52
N GLN A 25 2.96 10.33 -3.59
CA GLN A 25 3.70 10.48 -2.34
C GLN A 25 4.77 9.40 -2.23
N LYS A 26 6.01 9.83 -1.97
CA LYS A 26 7.08 8.93 -1.54
C LYS A 26 6.81 8.49 -0.11
N CYS A 27 6.73 7.18 0.12
CA CYS A 27 6.41 6.60 1.43
C CYS A 27 7.53 5.66 1.86
N VAL A 28 7.93 5.77 3.13
CA VAL A 28 8.79 4.80 3.81
C VAL A 28 8.00 4.13 4.92
N ARG A 29 7.90 2.80 4.87
CA ARG A 29 7.21 1.99 5.88
C ARG A 29 8.14 0.87 6.33
N THR A 30 8.31 0.70 7.63
CA THR A 30 9.21 -0.30 8.22
C THR A 30 8.56 -1.15 9.31
N ASN A 31 7.23 -1.05 9.45
CA ASN A 31 6.48 -1.91 10.37
C ASN A 31 6.66 -3.39 9.99
N ASP A 32 6.62 -3.68 8.70
CA ASP A 32 6.72 -5.02 8.13
C ASP A 32 8.12 -5.32 7.58
N ILE A 33 9.18 -4.74 8.18
CA ILE A 33 10.54 -4.85 7.66
C ILE A 33 11.03 -6.31 7.56
N ASP A 34 10.48 -7.20 8.36
CA ASP A 34 10.86 -8.61 8.36
C ASP A 34 10.23 -9.38 7.19
N ASN A 35 9.13 -8.87 6.62
CA ASN A 35 8.48 -9.39 5.42
C ASN A 35 9.10 -8.87 4.12
N ILE A 36 9.96 -7.83 4.18
CA ILE A 36 10.61 -7.28 2.99
C ILE A 36 11.46 -8.36 2.31
N GLY A 37 11.18 -8.53 1.02
CA GLY A 37 11.78 -9.57 0.18
C GLY A 37 10.77 -10.65 -0.24
N ASP A 38 9.55 -10.64 0.32
CA ASP A 38 8.41 -11.36 -0.25
C ASP A 38 7.92 -10.70 -1.55
N ALA A 39 6.81 -11.16 -2.10
CA ALA A 39 6.30 -10.69 -3.39
C ALA A 39 5.72 -9.26 -3.36
N ARG A 40 5.23 -8.77 -2.21
CA ARG A 40 4.34 -7.61 -2.11
C ARG A 40 4.78 -6.51 -1.16
N HIS A 41 5.69 -6.79 -0.19
CA HIS A 41 6.13 -5.79 0.78
C HIS A 41 7.38 -5.05 0.32
N LEU A 42 7.31 -3.72 0.44
CA LEU A 42 8.40 -2.80 0.11
C LEU A 42 8.60 -1.83 1.28
N SER A 43 9.85 -1.50 1.60
CA SER A 43 10.15 -0.46 2.59
C SER A 43 10.05 0.95 2.03
N PHE A 44 10.18 1.12 0.72
CA PHE A 44 9.89 2.35 -0.02
C PHE A 44 8.92 2.06 -1.16
N PHE A 45 7.87 2.85 -1.27
CA PHE A 45 6.91 2.78 -2.36
C PHE A 45 6.33 4.16 -2.64
N GLU A 46 5.76 4.32 -3.82
CA GLU A 46 5.00 5.51 -4.18
C GLU A 46 3.51 5.24 -4.01
N MET A 47 2.83 6.15 -3.32
CA MET A 47 1.40 6.05 -3.08
C MET A 47 0.68 7.11 -3.89
N LEU A 48 -0.20 6.66 -4.78
CA LEU A 48 -1.12 7.49 -5.52
C LEU A 48 -2.36 7.69 -4.65
N GLY A 49 -2.74 8.93 -4.41
CA GLY A 49 -3.86 9.23 -3.53
C GLY A 49 -4.79 10.29 -4.09
N ASN A 50 -6.07 10.18 -3.74
CA ASN A 50 -7.05 11.23 -3.90
C ASN A 50 -7.74 11.50 -2.57
N PHE A 51 -7.97 12.78 -2.28
CA PHE A 51 -8.40 13.27 -0.99
C PHE A 51 -9.60 14.20 -1.17
N SER A 52 -10.61 14.05 -0.32
CA SER A 52 -11.75 14.95 -0.23
C SER A 52 -11.79 15.62 1.13
N PHE A 53 -12.02 16.91 1.13
CA PHE A 53 -12.22 17.72 2.32
C PHE A 53 -13.68 18.13 2.44
N GLY A 54 -14.58 17.11 2.45
CA GLY A 54 -16.03 17.31 2.55
C GLY A 54 -16.76 17.57 1.24
N CYS A 55 -16.11 17.37 0.06
CA CYS A 55 -16.76 17.64 -1.23
C CYS A 55 -17.36 16.39 -1.88
N TYR A 56 -16.80 15.23 -1.66
CA TYR A 56 -17.33 13.93 -2.08
C TYR A 56 -17.06 12.88 -0.99
N PHE A 57 -17.81 11.79 -1.03
CA PHE A 57 -17.68 10.73 -0.03
C PHE A 57 -17.79 9.36 -0.67
N LYS A 58 -18.40 8.38 0.00
CA LYS A 58 -18.41 6.96 -0.39
C LYS A 58 -18.91 6.72 -1.80
N HIS A 59 -20.05 7.30 -2.18
CA HIS A 59 -20.69 7.04 -3.47
C HIS A 59 -19.78 7.42 -4.64
N GLU A 60 -19.31 8.65 -4.63
CA GLU A 60 -18.45 9.16 -5.69
C GLU A 60 -17.10 8.43 -5.66
N MET A 61 -16.54 8.21 -4.45
CA MET A 61 -15.24 7.53 -4.35
C MET A 61 -15.29 6.12 -4.91
N CYS A 62 -16.28 5.31 -4.51
CA CYS A 62 -16.42 3.94 -5.00
C CYS A 62 -16.70 3.92 -6.51
N ALA A 63 -17.57 4.82 -7.00
CA ALA A 63 -17.87 4.91 -8.43
C ALA A 63 -16.61 5.25 -9.26
N TRP A 64 -15.84 6.23 -8.85
CA TRP A 64 -14.60 6.61 -9.54
C TRP A 64 -13.51 5.55 -9.43
N ALA A 65 -13.39 4.88 -8.29
CA ALA A 65 -12.44 3.79 -8.12
C ALA A 65 -12.77 2.62 -9.05
N PHE A 66 -14.06 2.28 -9.17
CA PHE A 66 -14.51 1.22 -10.08
C PHE A 66 -14.32 1.60 -11.55
N GLU A 67 -14.74 2.80 -11.94
CA GLU A 67 -14.54 3.33 -13.29
C GLU A 67 -13.05 3.37 -13.65
N PHE A 68 -12.20 3.92 -12.78
CA PHE A 68 -10.76 4.00 -13.01
C PHE A 68 -10.14 2.62 -13.19
N SER A 69 -10.50 1.67 -12.33
CA SER A 69 -9.98 0.30 -12.41
C SER A 69 -10.42 -0.42 -13.69
N THR A 70 -11.70 -0.29 -14.07
CA THR A 70 -12.27 -1.09 -15.17
C THR A 70 -12.19 -0.43 -16.53
N GLU A 71 -12.36 0.91 -16.61
CA GLU A 71 -12.43 1.62 -17.89
C GLU A 71 -11.09 2.30 -18.25
N VAL A 72 -10.37 2.83 -17.25
CA VAL A 72 -9.10 3.53 -17.48
C VAL A 72 -7.92 2.55 -17.47
N LEU A 73 -7.81 1.73 -16.42
CA LEU A 73 -6.77 0.70 -16.32
C LEU A 73 -7.10 -0.57 -17.10
N GLY A 74 -8.36 -0.78 -17.46
CA GLY A 74 -8.80 -1.93 -18.27
C GLY A 74 -8.73 -3.26 -17.52
N LEU A 75 -8.80 -3.24 -16.17
CA LEU A 75 -8.76 -4.47 -15.39
C LEU A 75 -10.04 -5.29 -15.56
N PRO A 76 -9.94 -6.62 -15.72
CA PRO A 76 -11.11 -7.49 -15.82
C PRO A 76 -11.97 -7.44 -14.55
N LYS A 77 -13.27 -7.17 -14.70
CA LYS A 77 -14.21 -7.03 -13.57
C LYS A 77 -14.32 -8.29 -12.71
N ASP A 78 -14.20 -9.46 -13.33
CA ASP A 78 -14.22 -10.78 -12.70
C ASP A 78 -12.96 -11.09 -11.87
N LYS A 79 -11.91 -10.28 -12.00
CA LYS A 79 -10.70 -10.36 -11.17
C LYS A 79 -10.66 -9.33 -10.06
N LEU A 80 -11.65 -8.44 -9.96
CA LEU A 80 -11.71 -7.43 -8.91
C LEU A 80 -12.52 -7.93 -7.72
N TYR A 81 -11.93 -7.84 -6.55
CA TYR A 81 -12.53 -8.19 -5.27
C TYR A 81 -12.47 -6.99 -4.34
N PHE A 82 -13.41 -6.91 -3.42
CA PHE A 82 -13.60 -5.75 -2.55
C PHE A 82 -13.73 -6.21 -1.11
N THR A 83 -13.13 -5.47 -0.18
CA THR A 83 -13.41 -5.66 1.23
C THR A 83 -14.11 -4.44 1.79
N VAL A 84 -14.88 -4.64 2.83
CA VAL A 84 -15.57 -3.58 3.56
C VAL A 84 -15.46 -3.86 5.05
N PHE A 85 -15.52 -2.80 5.85
CA PHE A 85 -15.60 -2.96 7.31
C PHE A 85 -16.86 -3.74 7.70
N GLU A 86 -16.78 -4.50 8.81
CA GLU A 86 -17.86 -5.41 9.24
C GLU A 86 -19.25 -4.77 9.31
N ASP A 87 -19.36 -3.50 9.72
CA ASP A 87 -20.60 -2.70 9.77
C ASP A 87 -20.85 -1.89 8.49
N GLY A 88 -20.20 -2.26 7.38
CA GLY A 88 -20.16 -1.49 6.13
C GLY A 88 -21.32 -1.74 5.15
N ASP A 89 -22.57 -1.96 5.61
CA ASP A 89 -23.71 -2.27 4.75
C ASP A 89 -23.92 -1.25 3.63
N GLU A 90 -23.83 0.04 3.95
CA GLU A 90 -23.92 1.12 2.96
C GLU A 90 -22.88 0.95 1.84
N THR A 91 -21.66 0.61 2.18
CA THR A 91 -20.57 0.44 1.21
C THR A 91 -20.79 -0.80 0.33
N ILE A 92 -21.33 -1.89 0.89
CA ILE A 92 -21.71 -3.07 0.11
C ILE A 92 -22.78 -2.71 -0.93
N GLU A 93 -23.84 -1.99 -0.52
CA GLU A 93 -24.90 -1.60 -1.45
C GLU A 93 -24.37 -0.66 -2.56
N ILE A 94 -23.40 0.19 -2.24
CA ILE A 94 -22.74 1.02 -3.25
C ILE A 94 -22.02 0.12 -4.26
N TRP A 95 -21.16 -0.81 -3.83
CA TRP A 95 -20.45 -1.71 -4.74
C TRP A 95 -21.40 -2.57 -5.59
N LYS A 96 -22.45 -3.11 -5.00
CA LYS A 96 -23.51 -3.87 -5.71
C LYS A 96 -24.20 -3.02 -6.76
N SER A 97 -24.49 -1.76 -6.45
CA SER A 97 -25.12 -0.82 -7.41
C SER A 97 -24.24 -0.51 -8.63
N LEU A 98 -22.91 -0.65 -8.48
CA LEU A 98 -21.91 -0.49 -9.55
C LEU A 98 -21.71 -1.78 -10.37
N GLY A 99 -22.41 -2.87 -9.99
CA GLY A 99 -22.38 -4.15 -10.69
C GLY A 99 -21.34 -5.15 -10.15
N VAL A 100 -20.78 -4.91 -8.96
CA VAL A 100 -19.94 -5.88 -8.26
C VAL A 100 -20.80 -7.03 -7.75
N ALA A 101 -20.39 -8.26 -8.03
CA ALA A 101 -21.07 -9.46 -7.55
C ALA A 101 -20.90 -9.62 -6.02
N GLU A 102 -21.90 -10.14 -5.33
CA GLU A 102 -21.89 -10.23 -3.87
C GLU A 102 -20.77 -11.14 -3.34
N ASP A 103 -20.46 -12.21 -4.07
CA ASP A 103 -19.37 -13.13 -3.76
C ASP A 103 -17.96 -12.54 -3.98
N HIS A 104 -17.87 -11.38 -4.61
CA HIS A 104 -16.65 -10.58 -4.72
C HIS A 104 -16.48 -9.57 -3.59
N ILE A 105 -17.40 -9.50 -2.63
CA ILE A 105 -17.35 -8.57 -1.50
C ILE A 105 -17.17 -9.35 -0.20
N SER A 106 -16.12 -9.05 0.55
CA SER A 106 -15.84 -9.66 1.85
C SER A 106 -15.90 -8.63 2.97
N ARG A 107 -16.41 -9.04 4.14
CA ARG A 107 -16.36 -8.22 5.37
C ARG A 107 -15.13 -8.58 6.15
N LEU A 108 -14.39 -7.60 6.59
CA LEU A 108 -13.24 -7.76 7.48
C LEU A 108 -13.37 -6.84 8.70
N GLY A 109 -12.64 -7.21 9.74
CA GLY A 109 -12.69 -6.52 11.03
C GLY A 109 -11.86 -5.25 11.10
N GLU A 110 -11.67 -4.78 12.33
CA GLU A 110 -10.97 -3.53 12.61
C GLU A 110 -9.49 -3.57 12.19
N ASP A 111 -8.85 -4.72 12.27
CA ASP A 111 -7.42 -4.88 11.94
C ASP A 111 -7.14 -4.65 10.45
N ASP A 112 -8.11 -4.96 9.58
CA ASP A 112 -7.97 -4.88 8.13
C ASP A 112 -8.70 -3.65 7.54
N ASN A 113 -9.98 -3.47 7.88
CA ASN A 113 -10.84 -2.48 7.24
C ASN A 113 -11.22 -1.27 8.10
N PHE A 114 -10.38 -0.92 9.11
CA PHE A 114 -10.50 0.34 9.84
C PHE A 114 -9.15 1.04 9.94
N TRP A 115 -8.98 2.14 9.23
CA TRP A 115 -7.72 2.85 9.15
C TRP A 115 -7.62 3.99 10.16
N ARG A 116 -6.44 4.16 10.80
CA ARG A 116 -6.15 5.20 11.81
C ARG A 116 -4.87 5.95 11.44
N ALA A 117 -4.90 7.27 11.52
CA ALA A 117 -3.73 8.14 11.29
C ALA A 117 -2.76 8.18 12.49
N GLY A 118 -2.61 7.09 13.20
CA GLY A 118 -1.82 6.95 14.43
C GLY A 118 -2.71 6.68 15.64
N PRO A 119 -2.16 6.74 16.88
CA PRO A 119 -2.92 6.49 18.10
C PRO A 119 -4.11 7.44 18.26
N THR A 120 -3.96 8.68 17.80
CA THR A 120 -5.01 9.71 17.80
C THR A 120 -5.07 10.42 16.46
N GLY A 121 -6.26 10.90 16.10
CA GLY A 121 -6.49 11.71 14.91
C GLY A 121 -7.46 11.09 13.92
N PRO A 122 -7.47 11.59 12.66
CA PRO A 122 -8.45 11.18 11.67
C PRO A 122 -8.43 9.68 11.44
N CYS A 123 -9.61 9.06 11.45
CA CYS A 123 -9.77 7.62 11.24
C CYS A 123 -11.16 7.31 10.67
N GLY A 124 -11.35 6.08 10.24
CA GLY A 124 -12.63 5.60 9.77
C GLY A 124 -12.55 4.24 9.10
N PRO A 125 -13.72 3.64 8.84
CA PRO A 125 -13.78 2.40 8.08
C PRO A 125 -13.24 2.60 6.67
N CYS A 126 -12.72 1.55 6.08
CA CYS A 126 -12.24 1.58 4.71
C CYS A 126 -12.82 0.45 3.86
N SER A 127 -12.65 0.60 2.57
CA SER A 127 -12.91 -0.43 1.58
C SER A 127 -11.66 -0.57 0.74
N GLU A 128 -11.16 -1.78 0.62
CA GLU A 128 -9.97 -2.09 -0.16
C GLU A 128 -10.35 -2.80 -1.45
N ILE A 129 -9.57 -2.56 -2.49
CA ILE A 129 -9.74 -3.17 -3.80
C ILE A 129 -8.57 -4.09 -4.06
N TYR A 130 -8.89 -5.35 -4.38
CA TYR A 130 -7.96 -6.43 -4.62
C TYR A 130 -8.04 -6.90 -6.07
N PHE A 131 -6.91 -7.36 -6.57
CA PHE A 131 -6.82 -8.06 -7.84
C PHE A 131 -6.53 -9.55 -7.61
N ASP A 132 -7.37 -10.44 -8.16
CA ASP A 132 -7.12 -11.89 -8.15
C ASP A 132 -6.03 -12.23 -9.16
N GLN A 133 -4.85 -12.53 -8.65
CA GLN A 133 -3.68 -12.92 -9.45
C GLN A 133 -3.77 -14.35 -10.00
N GLY A 134 -4.74 -15.13 -9.53
CA GLY A 134 -4.97 -16.50 -9.93
C GLY A 134 -4.70 -17.52 -8.82
N PRO A 135 -5.30 -18.70 -8.91
CA PRO A 135 -5.17 -19.75 -7.90
C PRO A 135 -3.75 -20.31 -7.77
N GLU A 136 -2.92 -20.17 -8.81
CA GLU A 136 -1.55 -20.68 -8.87
C GLU A 136 -0.59 -19.99 -7.88
N VAL A 137 -0.89 -18.74 -7.50
CA VAL A 137 -0.13 -18.00 -6.47
C VAL A 137 -0.81 -18.02 -5.10
N GLY A 138 -1.95 -18.72 -5.00
CA GLY A 138 -2.74 -18.82 -3.78
C GLY A 138 -2.28 -19.93 -2.84
N CYS A 139 -2.90 -19.99 -1.67
CA CYS A 139 -2.64 -21.03 -0.66
C CYS A 139 -3.26 -22.41 -0.98
N GLY A 140 -4.00 -22.52 -2.08
CA GLY A 140 -4.70 -23.75 -2.46
C GLY A 140 -5.95 -24.08 -1.64
N SER A 141 -6.32 -23.23 -0.67
CA SER A 141 -7.57 -23.41 0.08
C SER A 141 -8.79 -23.11 -0.79
N PRO A 142 -9.87 -23.92 -0.72
CA PRO A 142 -11.13 -23.61 -1.39
C PRO A 142 -11.80 -22.34 -0.82
N ASP A 143 -11.49 -21.97 0.43
CA ASP A 143 -12.02 -20.79 1.10
C ASP A 143 -11.12 -19.56 0.95
N CYS A 144 -10.13 -19.62 0.04
CA CYS A 144 -9.21 -18.51 -0.23
C CYS A 144 -9.98 -17.29 -0.77
N LYS A 145 -9.89 -16.17 -0.05
CA LYS A 145 -10.58 -14.90 -0.35
C LYS A 145 -9.73 -13.71 0.12
N PRO A 146 -10.08 -12.45 -0.21
CA PRO A 146 -9.45 -11.27 0.38
C PRO A 146 -9.40 -11.35 1.91
N GLY A 147 -8.26 -10.95 2.50
CA GLY A 147 -7.93 -11.16 3.91
C GLY A 147 -7.16 -12.47 4.19
N CYS A 148 -6.94 -13.32 3.19
CA CYS A 148 -6.01 -14.45 3.31
C CYS A 148 -4.56 -13.95 3.20
N ASP A 149 -3.65 -14.52 4.02
CA ASP A 149 -2.22 -14.15 4.02
C ASP A 149 -1.44 -14.59 2.77
N CYS A 150 -2.09 -15.27 1.82
CA CYS A 150 -1.46 -15.66 0.56
C CYS A 150 -1.41 -14.53 -0.46
N ASP A 151 -0.63 -14.72 -1.54
CA ASP A 151 -0.41 -13.70 -2.57
C ASP A 151 -1.49 -13.65 -3.67
N ARG A 152 -2.54 -14.50 -3.60
CA ARG A 152 -3.56 -14.55 -4.63
C ARG A 152 -4.31 -13.24 -4.79
N PHE A 153 -4.81 -12.68 -3.69
CA PHE A 153 -5.57 -11.42 -3.70
C PHE A 153 -4.64 -10.27 -3.32
N LEU A 154 -4.15 -9.56 -4.33
CA LEU A 154 -3.26 -8.42 -4.13
C LEU A 154 -4.08 -7.15 -3.91
N GLU A 155 -4.11 -6.64 -2.67
CA GLU A 155 -4.64 -5.31 -2.37
C GLU A 155 -3.81 -4.26 -3.10
N TYR A 156 -4.45 -3.45 -3.94
CA TYR A 156 -3.75 -2.38 -4.66
C TYR A 156 -4.27 -0.98 -4.33
N TRP A 157 -5.50 -0.84 -3.84
CA TRP A 157 -6.09 0.44 -3.52
C TRP A 157 -6.91 0.38 -2.23
N ASN A 158 -6.60 1.25 -1.27
CA ASN A 158 -7.37 1.40 -0.04
C ASN A 158 -8.13 2.74 -0.08
N CYS A 159 -9.45 2.70 0.13
CA CYS A 159 -10.36 3.84 0.17
C CYS A 159 -10.84 4.07 1.60
N VAL A 160 -10.25 5.03 2.31
CA VAL A 160 -10.60 5.33 3.70
C VAL A 160 -11.70 6.39 3.78
N PHE A 161 -12.78 6.06 4.46
CA PHE A 161 -13.92 6.93 4.74
C PHE A 161 -13.69 7.65 6.06
N THR A 162 -12.85 8.68 6.05
CA THR A 162 -12.41 9.40 7.22
C THR A 162 -13.55 10.24 7.79
N GLN A 163 -14.15 9.75 8.86
CA GLN A 163 -15.36 10.35 9.47
C GLN A 163 -15.26 10.52 10.98
N TYR A 164 -14.18 10.05 11.61
CA TYR A 164 -13.96 10.15 13.04
C TYR A 164 -12.59 10.75 13.37
N ASP A 165 -12.50 11.33 14.57
CA ASP A 165 -11.28 11.71 15.26
C ASP A 165 -11.08 10.77 16.45
N GLY A 166 -10.08 9.89 16.37
CA GLY A 166 -9.72 8.98 17.44
C GLY A 166 -9.08 9.71 18.61
N GLN A 167 -9.58 9.50 19.82
CA GLN A 167 -9.14 10.13 21.05
C GLN A 167 -8.16 9.25 21.83
N GLU A 168 -7.44 9.81 22.79
CA GLU A 168 -6.47 9.08 23.64
C GLU A 168 -7.12 7.98 24.49
N ASP A 169 -8.40 8.13 24.83
CA ASP A 169 -9.16 7.16 25.60
C ASP A 169 -9.78 6.03 24.72
N GLY A 170 -9.47 6.05 23.42
CA GLY A 170 -9.97 5.09 22.44
C GLY A 170 -11.35 5.42 21.86
N THR A 171 -12.01 6.49 22.31
CA THR A 171 -13.29 6.91 21.77
C THR A 171 -13.17 7.52 20.37
N LEU A 172 -14.24 7.43 19.58
CA LEU A 172 -14.33 7.97 18.23
C LEU A 172 -15.28 9.17 18.21
N ALA A 173 -14.74 10.38 18.13
CA ALA A 173 -15.52 11.58 17.98
C ALA A 173 -15.86 11.82 16.50
N PRO A 174 -17.12 12.06 16.10
CA PRO A 174 -17.43 12.39 14.72
C PRO A 174 -16.71 13.66 14.24
N LEU A 175 -16.11 13.61 13.04
CA LEU A 175 -15.55 14.79 12.40
C LEU A 175 -16.70 15.73 11.94
N LYS A 176 -16.40 17.02 11.85
CA LYS A 176 -17.35 18.03 11.34
C LYS A 176 -17.75 17.79 9.90
N THR A 177 -16.82 17.28 9.10
CA THR A 177 -17.04 16.89 7.72
C THR A 177 -16.58 15.46 7.51
N LYS A 178 -17.28 14.75 6.63
CA LYS A 178 -16.85 13.45 6.13
C LYS A 178 -15.81 13.66 5.03
N ASN A 179 -14.69 13.00 5.12
CA ASN A 179 -13.57 13.19 4.22
C ASN A 179 -13.18 11.87 3.55
N ILE A 180 -12.43 11.96 2.46
CA ILE A 180 -11.83 10.80 1.79
C ILE A 180 -10.32 10.91 1.88
N ASP A 181 -9.70 9.78 2.23
CA ASP A 181 -8.26 9.54 2.11
C ASP A 181 -8.06 8.22 1.37
N THR A 182 -7.29 8.23 0.30
CA THR A 182 -7.02 6.98 -0.42
C THR A 182 -5.53 6.76 -0.65
N GLY A 183 -5.19 5.50 -0.84
CA GLY A 183 -3.83 5.11 -1.21
C GLY A 183 -3.83 3.93 -2.16
N MET A 184 -3.37 4.15 -3.39
CA MET A 184 -3.08 3.11 -4.36
C MET A 184 -1.57 2.93 -4.48
N GLY A 185 -1.07 1.71 -4.28
CA GLY A 185 0.36 1.41 -4.42
C GLY A 185 0.78 1.41 -5.88
N LEU A 186 1.69 2.32 -6.27
CA LEU A 186 2.18 2.39 -7.65
C LEU A 186 2.85 1.09 -8.06
N GLU A 187 3.71 0.52 -7.20
CA GLU A 187 4.45 -0.71 -7.50
C GLU A 187 3.52 -1.92 -7.62
N ARG A 188 2.50 -2.03 -6.77
CA ARG A 188 1.47 -3.08 -6.87
C ARG A 188 0.67 -2.93 -8.15
N MET A 189 0.26 -1.73 -8.50
CA MET A 189 -0.43 -1.47 -9.76
C MET A 189 0.47 -1.75 -10.96
N ALA A 190 1.75 -1.38 -10.91
CA ALA A 190 2.71 -1.71 -11.96
C ALA A 190 2.87 -3.22 -12.15
N ALA A 191 2.89 -4.00 -11.06
CA ALA A 191 2.94 -5.46 -11.14
C ALA A 191 1.71 -6.02 -11.85
N ILE A 192 0.50 -5.56 -11.47
CA ILE A 192 -0.75 -5.95 -12.14
C ILE A 192 -0.72 -5.62 -13.63
N MET A 193 -0.35 -4.38 -13.98
CA MET A 193 -0.34 -3.90 -15.38
C MET A 193 0.73 -4.59 -16.24
N GLN A 194 1.83 -5.02 -15.63
CA GLN A 194 2.91 -5.75 -16.32
C GLN A 194 2.68 -7.27 -16.31
N GLY A 195 1.61 -7.74 -15.65
CA GLY A 195 1.25 -9.16 -15.59
C GLY A 195 2.25 -10.03 -14.82
N VAL A 196 2.90 -9.44 -13.81
CA VAL A 196 3.81 -10.15 -12.90
C VAL A 196 3.19 -10.26 -11.51
N THR A 197 3.51 -11.32 -10.78
CA THR A 197 2.95 -11.61 -9.45
C THR A 197 3.85 -11.18 -8.29
N ASN A 198 5.00 -10.57 -8.62
CA ASN A 198 5.98 -10.11 -7.66
C ASN A 198 6.41 -8.68 -8.01
N ASN A 199 6.38 -7.77 -7.06
CA ASN A 199 6.79 -6.38 -7.25
C ASN A 199 8.23 -6.25 -7.78
N TYR A 200 9.13 -7.18 -7.37
CA TYR A 200 10.53 -7.17 -7.80
C TYR A 200 10.75 -7.60 -9.25
N ASP A 201 9.71 -8.15 -9.90
CA ASP A 201 9.75 -8.52 -11.32
C ASP A 201 9.25 -7.39 -12.24
N THR A 202 8.76 -6.28 -11.66
CA THR A 202 8.44 -5.08 -12.43
C THR A 202 9.71 -4.45 -13.02
N ASP A 203 9.57 -3.72 -14.10
CA ASP A 203 10.67 -3.13 -14.89
C ASP A 203 11.68 -2.35 -14.02
N VAL A 204 11.19 -1.49 -13.11
CA VAL A 204 12.03 -0.67 -12.23
C VAL A 204 12.76 -1.54 -11.21
N LEU A 205 12.03 -2.36 -10.44
CA LEU A 205 12.64 -3.14 -9.35
C LEU A 205 13.52 -4.27 -9.90
N ARG A 206 13.13 -4.91 -11.00
CA ARG A 206 13.94 -5.94 -11.67
C ARG A 206 15.28 -5.40 -12.14
N SER A 207 15.31 -4.13 -12.57
CA SER A 207 16.57 -3.49 -12.95
C SER A 207 17.54 -3.35 -11.77
N LEU A 208 17.04 -3.04 -10.58
CA LEU A 208 17.83 -2.95 -9.34
C LEU A 208 18.29 -4.34 -8.86
N VAL A 209 17.41 -5.34 -8.91
CA VAL A 209 17.79 -6.76 -8.68
C VAL A 209 18.93 -7.15 -9.61
N GLY A 210 18.86 -6.78 -10.91
CA GLY A 210 19.90 -7.05 -11.89
C GLY A 210 21.26 -6.39 -11.59
N VAL A 211 21.28 -5.30 -10.85
CA VAL A 211 22.57 -4.75 -10.32
C VAL A 211 23.17 -5.71 -9.30
N GLY A 212 22.34 -6.19 -8.35
CA GLY A 212 22.77 -7.16 -7.34
C GLY A 212 23.30 -8.46 -7.95
N GLU A 213 22.60 -9.01 -8.96
CA GLU A 213 23.05 -10.20 -9.72
C GLU A 213 24.46 -10.04 -10.28
N ARG A 214 24.69 -8.92 -10.97
CA ARG A 214 26.00 -8.65 -11.59
C ARG A 214 27.10 -8.49 -10.55
N LEU A 215 26.81 -7.84 -9.42
CA LEU A 215 27.80 -7.62 -8.37
C LEU A 215 28.15 -8.93 -7.64
N ALA A 216 27.17 -9.76 -7.35
CA ALA A 216 27.33 -11.00 -6.61
C ALA A 216 27.69 -12.21 -7.50
N GLY A 217 27.52 -12.10 -8.82
CA GLY A 217 27.77 -13.21 -9.75
C GLY A 217 26.75 -14.34 -9.61
N VAL A 218 25.51 -14.01 -9.18
CA VAL A 218 24.40 -14.97 -9.02
C VAL A 218 23.29 -14.64 -10.01
N GLU A 219 22.44 -15.63 -10.31
CA GLU A 219 21.31 -15.48 -11.22
C GLU A 219 20.00 -15.52 -10.42
N TYR A 220 19.16 -14.50 -10.57
CA TYR A 220 17.85 -14.41 -9.94
C TYR A 220 16.90 -15.49 -10.48
N GLY A 221 16.11 -16.11 -9.59
CA GLY A 221 15.21 -17.20 -9.92
C GLY A 221 15.86 -18.59 -9.90
N LYS A 222 17.10 -18.73 -9.44
CA LYS A 222 17.79 -20.02 -9.32
C LYS A 222 17.94 -20.53 -7.90
N ASP A 223 18.01 -19.64 -6.94
CA ASP A 223 18.19 -19.96 -5.51
C ASP A 223 17.35 -19.00 -4.69
N GLU A 224 16.36 -19.53 -3.96
CA GLU A 224 15.41 -18.72 -3.18
C GLU A 224 16.11 -17.85 -2.10
N ALA A 225 17.17 -18.37 -1.48
CA ALA A 225 17.91 -17.62 -0.47
C ALA A 225 18.71 -16.47 -1.08
N ALA A 226 19.27 -16.69 -2.27
CA ALA A 226 19.93 -15.65 -3.03
C ALA A 226 18.92 -14.61 -3.54
N ASP A 227 17.76 -15.05 -4.04
CA ASP A 227 16.69 -14.18 -4.52
C ASP A 227 16.17 -13.27 -3.41
N LEU A 228 15.96 -13.81 -2.20
CA LEU A 228 15.59 -13.03 -1.03
C LEU A 228 16.62 -11.94 -0.70
N CYS A 229 17.91 -12.30 -0.77
CA CYS A 229 18.98 -11.33 -0.53
C CYS A 229 18.98 -10.22 -1.60
N LEU A 230 18.85 -10.58 -2.87
CA LEU A 230 18.81 -9.63 -3.99
C LEU A 230 17.61 -8.68 -3.87
N ARG A 231 16.42 -9.18 -3.54
CA ARG A 231 15.21 -8.37 -3.35
C ARG A 231 15.39 -7.37 -2.21
N ILE A 232 15.89 -7.82 -1.04
CA ILE A 232 16.15 -6.94 0.10
C ILE A 232 17.19 -5.88 -0.23
N MET A 233 18.26 -6.23 -0.95
CA MET A 233 19.26 -5.26 -1.40
C MET A 233 18.66 -4.22 -2.34
N ALA A 234 17.86 -4.63 -3.31
CA ALA A 234 17.20 -3.74 -4.25
C ALA A 234 16.24 -2.75 -3.53
N ASP A 235 15.36 -3.27 -2.68
CA ASP A 235 14.42 -2.47 -1.90
C ASP A 235 15.13 -1.46 -0.99
N HIS A 236 16.07 -1.94 -0.18
CA HIS A 236 16.72 -1.10 0.82
C HIS A 236 17.67 -0.06 0.18
N SER A 237 18.33 -0.40 -0.93
CA SER A 237 19.14 0.56 -1.67
C SER A 237 18.28 1.70 -2.24
N ARG A 238 17.11 1.36 -2.81
CA ARG A 238 16.13 2.35 -3.27
C ARG A 238 15.66 3.24 -2.12
N SER A 239 15.24 2.65 -1.00
CA SER A 239 14.79 3.37 0.19
C SER A 239 15.83 4.33 0.73
N VAL A 240 17.05 3.85 0.93
CA VAL A 240 18.18 4.65 1.45
C VAL A 240 18.50 5.80 0.50
N THR A 241 18.51 5.56 -0.81
CA THR A 241 18.79 6.59 -1.83
C THR A 241 17.77 7.73 -1.75
N PHE A 242 16.49 7.41 -1.72
CA PHE A 242 15.44 8.43 -1.62
C PHE A 242 15.44 9.15 -0.27
N MET A 243 15.68 8.44 0.83
CA MET A 243 15.79 9.07 2.15
C MET A 243 16.95 10.08 2.20
N ILE A 244 18.12 9.73 1.65
CA ILE A 244 19.28 10.64 1.58
C ILE A 244 18.97 11.84 0.67
N ALA A 245 18.36 11.60 -0.49
CA ALA A 245 17.96 12.66 -1.40
C ALA A 245 16.99 13.66 -0.77
N ASP A 246 16.14 13.19 0.17
CA ASP A 246 15.23 14.02 0.95
C ASP A 246 15.87 14.60 2.25
N GLY A 247 17.20 14.52 2.38
CA GLY A 247 17.97 15.17 3.45
C GLY A 247 18.06 14.37 4.75
N ILE A 248 17.70 13.08 4.76
CA ILE A 248 17.85 12.23 5.95
C ILE A 248 19.24 11.61 5.95
N LEU A 249 19.99 11.84 7.02
CA LEU A 249 21.33 11.24 7.22
C LEU A 249 21.28 10.15 8.28
N PRO A 250 22.18 9.13 8.20
CA PRO A 250 22.22 8.07 9.20
C PRO A 250 22.48 8.61 10.60
N SER A 251 21.68 8.18 11.58
CA SER A 251 21.85 8.53 12.98
C SER A 251 21.48 7.38 13.91
N ASN A 252 21.55 7.61 15.22
CA ASN A 252 21.20 6.61 16.23
C ASN A 252 19.72 6.66 16.66
N GLU A 253 18.97 7.66 16.21
CA GLU A 253 17.58 7.86 16.60
C GLU A 253 16.74 8.47 15.46
N GLY A 254 15.41 8.44 15.63
CA GLY A 254 14.46 9.01 14.69
C GLY A 254 14.56 8.43 13.27
N ARG A 255 14.31 9.28 12.27
CA ARG A 255 14.33 8.87 10.85
C ARG A 255 15.71 8.39 10.39
N GLY A 256 16.79 8.96 10.90
CA GLY A 256 18.16 8.57 10.56
C GLY A 256 18.51 7.17 11.10
N TYR A 257 17.92 6.74 12.21
CA TYR A 257 18.05 5.36 12.69
C TYR A 257 17.40 4.37 11.73
N VAL A 258 16.21 4.70 11.21
CA VAL A 258 15.52 3.86 10.20
C VAL A 258 16.42 3.69 8.97
N LEU A 259 16.95 4.80 8.42
CA LEU A 259 17.89 4.76 7.30
C LEU A 259 19.10 3.87 7.61
N ARG A 260 19.73 4.06 8.77
CA ARG A 260 20.87 3.24 9.20
C ARG A 260 20.52 1.75 9.32
N ARG A 261 19.32 1.41 9.81
CA ARG A 261 18.84 0.02 9.91
C ARG A 261 18.70 -0.61 8.53
N LEU A 262 18.08 0.09 7.58
CA LEU A 262 17.92 -0.37 6.19
C LEU A 262 19.28 -0.60 5.52
N LEU A 263 20.19 0.39 5.61
CA LEU A 263 21.53 0.30 5.04
C LEU A 263 22.30 -0.91 5.60
N ARG A 264 22.31 -1.11 6.91
CA ARG A 264 22.97 -2.26 7.54
C ARG A 264 22.38 -3.59 7.11
N ARG A 265 21.05 -3.66 6.92
CA ARG A 265 20.38 -4.86 6.45
C ARG A 265 20.75 -5.17 5.00
N ALA A 266 20.81 -4.16 4.13
CA ALA A 266 21.29 -4.31 2.76
C ALA A 266 22.74 -4.85 2.70
N VAL A 267 23.64 -4.24 3.47
CA VAL A 267 25.06 -4.68 3.57
C VAL A 267 25.15 -6.12 4.07
N MET A 268 24.39 -6.48 5.10
CA MET A 268 24.37 -7.85 5.61
C MET A 268 23.94 -8.86 4.53
N LYS A 269 22.91 -8.51 3.74
CA LYS A 269 22.44 -9.36 2.64
C LYS A 269 23.46 -9.47 1.50
N GLY A 270 24.18 -8.39 1.22
CA GLY A 270 25.32 -8.41 0.31
C GLY A 270 26.43 -9.38 0.77
N HIS A 271 26.80 -9.35 2.05
CA HIS A 271 27.78 -10.29 2.60
C HIS A 271 27.32 -11.75 2.50
N MET A 272 26.02 -12.03 2.69
CA MET A 272 25.49 -13.39 2.49
C MET A 272 25.62 -13.89 1.05
N LEU A 273 25.68 -12.97 0.08
CA LEU A 273 25.95 -13.26 -1.34
C LEU A 273 27.46 -13.23 -1.70
N GLY A 274 28.35 -13.09 -0.71
CA GLY A 274 29.81 -13.06 -0.92
C GLY A 274 30.38 -11.72 -1.33
N LEU A 275 29.64 -10.61 -1.18
CA LEU A 275 30.15 -9.27 -1.44
C LEU A 275 31.01 -8.78 -0.27
N ASP A 276 32.34 -8.68 -0.48
CA ASP A 276 33.30 -8.25 0.53
C ASP A 276 33.62 -6.74 0.46
N LYS A 277 33.10 -6.04 -0.56
CA LYS A 277 33.34 -4.62 -0.79
C LYS A 277 32.03 -3.87 -0.87
N PRO A 278 31.99 -2.60 -0.40
CA PRO A 278 30.81 -1.75 -0.51
C PRO A 278 30.46 -1.41 -1.95
#